data_7d746f2c4bd3f8ff953b914fe51dc48c
#
_entry.id   7d746f2c4bd3f8ff953b914fe51dc48c
#
_cell.length_a   1.000
_cell.length_b   1.000
_cell.length_c   1.000
_cell.angle_alpha   90.00
_cell.angle_beta   90.00
_cell.angle_gamma   90.00
#
_symmetry.space_group_name_H-M   'P 1'
#
loop_
_entity.id
_entity.type
_entity.pdbx_description
1 polymer ?
#
loop_
_entity_poly.entity_id
_entity_poly.type
_entity_poly.pdbx_seq_one_letter_code
_entity_poly.pdbx_strand_id
1 'polypeptide(L)'
;MKIIFFGAGYCANYIIPLLPKNAEIICTHKEEVKPQKYDKKFKVKRISLKDFFKRKDYFFRNSNFALNSIPPMKDGDIILKNLSETIIKFKKNIKWYGYFSSTSVYGNHSGRWVDENTSLNPKNLRGKLRKKSEIQHLKLHKLYNIPVHIFRLPGIYGPGRSIFERLKLDKKIQIIKKGHFFSRIHVDDIADAINKSMKKITPGEIFNICDDMPSQSDEIVKYAAKLMNIKNIESINFNDSRLNEKTRSFYLDNKRVSNKKIKKILDWTPKFRTYKLGLDNLFNLLSNENSSTNSSFIKKN
;
A
#
# COMPACT_ATOMS: atom_id res chain seq x y z
N MET A 1 -22.90 -4.49 4.06
CA MET A 1 -21.64 -3.76 4.36
C MET A 1 -21.60 -2.49 3.54
N LYS A 2 -21.32 -1.34 4.16
CA LYS A 2 -21.11 -0.09 3.42
C LYS A 2 -19.75 0.50 3.81
N ILE A 3 -18.88 0.69 2.82
CA ILE A 3 -17.47 1.08 3.03
C ILE A 3 -17.12 2.32 2.21
N ILE A 4 -16.33 3.22 2.84
CA ILE A 4 -15.76 4.39 2.20
C ILE A 4 -14.26 4.17 1.99
N PHE A 5 -13.79 4.29 0.74
CA PHE A 5 -12.38 4.35 0.38
C PHE A 5 -11.98 5.81 0.13
N PHE A 6 -11.24 6.40 1.06
CA PHE A 6 -10.59 7.68 0.83
C PHE A 6 -9.31 7.48 0.02
N GLY A 7 -9.30 7.97 -1.23
CA GLY A 7 -8.21 7.76 -2.17
C GLY A 7 -8.22 6.36 -2.79
N ALA A 8 -9.30 5.98 -3.45
CA ALA A 8 -9.44 4.68 -4.10
C ALA A 8 -8.48 4.52 -5.29
N GLY A 9 -7.20 4.32 -4.99
CA GLY A 9 -6.11 4.11 -5.94
C GLY A 9 -5.74 2.64 -6.11
N TYR A 10 -4.45 2.38 -6.38
CA TYR A 10 -3.92 1.06 -6.72
C TYR A 10 -4.36 -0.07 -5.78
N CYS A 11 -4.18 0.08 -4.46
CA CYS A 11 -4.56 -0.97 -3.50
C CYS A 11 -6.07 -1.23 -3.45
N ALA A 12 -6.90 -0.20 -3.65
CA ALA A 12 -8.35 -0.36 -3.63
C ALA A 12 -8.82 -1.31 -4.75
N ASN A 13 -8.16 -1.32 -5.91
CA ASN A 13 -8.47 -2.19 -7.03
C ASN A 13 -8.32 -3.70 -6.69
N TYR A 14 -7.52 -4.02 -5.68
CA TYR A 14 -7.29 -5.39 -5.20
C TYR A 14 -8.11 -5.72 -3.95
N ILE A 15 -8.43 -4.73 -3.12
CA ILE A 15 -9.24 -4.90 -1.91
C ILE A 15 -10.73 -5.07 -2.27
N ILE A 16 -11.25 -4.22 -3.14
CA ILE A 16 -12.69 -4.21 -3.50
C ILE A 16 -13.17 -5.56 -4.02
N PRO A 17 -12.46 -6.29 -4.89
CA PRO A 17 -12.88 -7.61 -5.35
C PRO A 17 -13.03 -8.68 -4.27
N LEU A 18 -12.42 -8.49 -3.10
CA LEU A 18 -12.50 -9.41 -1.95
C LEU A 18 -13.65 -9.09 -1.00
N LEU A 19 -14.37 -7.99 -1.20
CA LEU A 19 -15.51 -7.60 -0.38
C LEU A 19 -16.74 -8.50 -0.67
N PRO A 20 -17.70 -8.58 0.26
CA PRO A 20 -18.97 -9.25 0.01
C PRO A 20 -19.69 -8.67 -1.23
N LYS A 21 -20.29 -9.51 -2.06
CA LYS A 21 -20.96 -9.10 -3.32
C LYS A 21 -22.04 -8.03 -3.12
N ASN A 22 -22.69 -8.01 -1.97
CA ASN A 22 -23.71 -7.03 -1.59
C ASN A 22 -23.15 -5.77 -0.91
N ALA A 23 -21.82 -5.57 -0.95
CA ALA A 23 -21.20 -4.38 -0.39
C ALA A 23 -21.56 -3.13 -1.21
N GLU A 24 -21.93 -2.06 -0.51
CA GLU A 24 -22.05 -0.72 -1.07
C GLU A 24 -20.72 0.03 -0.86
N ILE A 25 -20.13 0.50 -1.93
CA ILE A 25 -18.77 1.02 -1.94
C ILE A 25 -18.77 2.48 -2.38
N ILE A 26 -18.18 3.35 -1.59
CA ILE A 26 -17.97 4.75 -1.93
C ILE A 26 -16.46 4.95 -2.13
N CYS A 27 -16.07 5.37 -3.33
CA CYS A 27 -14.69 5.63 -3.70
C CYS A 27 -14.48 7.13 -3.90
N THR A 28 -13.59 7.75 -3.11
CA THR A 28 -13.22 9.15 -3.34
C THR A 28 -11.95 9.27 -4.17
N HIS A 29 -11.92 10.27 -5.03
CA HIS A 29 -10.80 10.59 -5.92
C HIS A 29 -10.50 12.10 -5.89
N LYS A 30 -9.29 12.48 -6.30
CA LYS A 30 -8.91 13.89 -6.45
C LYS A 30 -9.59 14.50 -7.68
N GLU A 31 -9.64 13.75 -8.76
CA GLU A 31 -10.19 14.14 -10.08
C GLU A 31 -11.18 13.05 -10.54
N GLU A 32 -11.94 13.30 -11.60
CA GLU A 32 -12.79 12.27 -12.21
C GLU A 32 -11.96 11.06 -12.62
N VAL A 33 -12.46 9.89 -12.28
CA VAL A 33 -11.79 8.60 -12.55
C VAL A 33 -12.75 7.73 -13.35
N LYS A 34 -12.23 7.16 -14.44
CA LYS A 34 -12.97 6.18 -15.26
C LYS A 34 -13.42 4.99 -14.43
N PRO A 35 -14.60 4.42 -14.71
CA PRO A 35 -15.08 3.20 -14.08
C PRO A 35 -14.05 2.07 -14.17
N GLN A 36 -13.99 1.22 -13.15
CA GLN A 36 -13.12 0.04 -13.11
C GLN A 36 -13.91 -1.23 -13.42
N LYS A 37 -13.23 -2.30 -13.85
CA LYS A 37 -13.88 -3.57 -14.20
C LYS A 37 -14.79 -4.14 -13.09
N TYR A 38 -14.43 -3.91 -11.82
CA TYR A 38 -15.23 -4.37 -10.67
C TYR A 38 -16.50 -3.54 -10.43
N ASP A 39 -16.62 -2.33 -10.98
CA ASP A 39 -17.81 -1.48 -10.79
C ASP A 39 -19.09 -2.15 -11.35
N LYS A 40 -18.95 -3.05 -12.33
CA LYS A 40 -20.06 -3.86 -12.84
C LYS A 40 -20.52 -4.98 -11.89
N LYS A 41 -19.66 -5.38 -10.93
CA LYS A 41 -19.91 -6.50 -10.00
C LYS A 41 -20.34 -6.04 -8.61
N PHE A 42 -20.11 -4.76 -8.30
CA PHE A 42 -20.37 -4.16 -7.00
C PHE A 42 -21.13 -2.85 -7.16
N LYS A 43 -21.92 -2.50 -6.15
CA LYS A 43 -22.57 -1.18 -6.08
C LYS A 43 -21.55 -0.10 -5.70
N VAL A 44 -20.83 0.41 -6.69
CA VAL A 44 -19.75 1.40 -6.50
C VAL A 44 -20.23 2.80 -6.87
N LYS A 45 -20.08 3.73 -5.94
CA LYS A 45 -20.25 5.17 -6.17
C LYS A 45 -18.88 5.85 -6.16
N ARG A 46 -18.51 6.49 -7.27
CA ARG A 46 -17.30 7.32 -7.39
C ARG A 46 -17.67 8.78 -7.22
N ILE A 47 -16.90 9.49 -6.40
CA ILE A 47 -17.18 10.89 -6.08
C ILE A 47 -15.86 11.65 -5.87
N SER A 48 -15.82 12.93 -6.27
CA SER A 48 -14.68 13.77 -5.93
C SER A 48 -14.57 13.95 -4.42
N LEU A 49 -13.35 14.09 -3.90
CA LEU A 49 -13.16 14.34 -2.47
C LEU A 49 -13.82 15.66 -2.04
N LYS A 50 -13.82 16.67 -2.91
CA LYS A 50 -14.48 17.97 -2.71
C LYS A 50 -16.00 17.80 -2.50
N ASP A 51 -16.66 17.03 -3.35
CA ASP A 51 -18.10 16.81 -3.26
C ASP A 51 -18.47 15.86 -2.13
N PHE A 52 -17.58 14.92 -1.79
CA PHE A 52 -17.73 14.12 -0.58
C PHE A 52 -17.78 15.00 0.67
N PHE A 53 -16.90 15.99 0.80
CA PHE A 53 -16.88 16.89 1.96
C PHE A 53 -18.17 17.72 2.09
N LYS A 54 -18.78 18.15 0.99
CA LYS A 54 -20.07 18.86 1.01
C LYS A 54 -21.22 18.00 1.57
N ARG A 55 -21.14 16.68 1.42
CA ARG A 55 -22.18 15.72 1.79
C ARG A 55 -21.70 14.71 2.83
N LYS A 56 -20.68 15.04 3.62
CA LYS A 56 -19.99 14.14 4.54
C LYS A 56 -20.93 13.43 5.51
N ASP A 57 -21.88 14.15 6.12
CA ASP A 57 -22.83 13.60 7.08
C ASP A 57 -23.74 12.52 6.47
N TYR A 58 -24.21 12.75 5.24
CA TYR A 58 -25.01 11.77 4.50
C TYR A 58 -24.25 10.46 4.29
N PHE A 59 -22.96 10.55 3.87
CA PHE A 59 -22.15 9.37 3.62
C PHE A 59 -21.78 8.63 4.90
N PHE A 60 -21.41 9.33 5.98
CA PHE A 60 -21.03 8.70 7.24
C PHE A 60 -22.21 8.12 8.00
N ARG A 61 -23.39 8.75 7.93
CA ARG A 61 -24.61 8.23 8.59
C ARG A 61 -24.90 6.77 8.26
N ASN A 62 -24.61 6.38 7.03
CA ASN A 62 -24.94 5.06 6.48
C ASN A 62 -23.73 4.14 6.29
N SER A 63 -22.53 4.55 6.69
CA SER A 63 -21.31 3.77 6.46
C SER A 63 -20.78 3.15 7.74
N ASN A 64 -20.34 1.88 7.65
CA ASN A 64 -19.84 1.13 8.80
C ASN A 64 -18.32 0.93 8.74
N PHE A 65 -17.72 1.05 7.55
CA PHE A 65 -16.30 0.84 7.31
C PHE A 65 -15.70 2.02 6.57
N ALA A 66 -14.47 2.37 6.88
CA ALA A 66 -13.73 3.40 6.15
C ALA A 66 -12.25 3.03 6.05
N LEU A 67 -11.63 3.28 4.90
CA LEU A 67 -10.19 3.13 4.69
C LEU A 67 -9.62 4.43 4.17
N ASN A 68 -8.71 5.04 4.93
CA ASN A 68 -7.94 6.21 4.49
C ASN A 68 -6.59 5.76 3.91
N SER A 69 -6.44 5.86 2.60
CA SER A 69 -5.19 5.59 1.88
C SER A 69 -4.49 6.86 1.37
N ILE A 70 -5.08 8.03 1.62
CA ILE A 70 -4.51 9.31 1.17
C ILE A 70 -3.25 9.64 2.00
N PRO A 71 -2.11 9.91 1.36
CA PRO A 71 -0.92 10.33 2.08
C PRO A 71 -1.11 11.72 2.70
N PRO A 72 -0.63 11.96 3.94
CA PRO A 72 -0.64 13.29 4.51
C PRO A 72 0.30 14.21 3.73
N MET A 73 -0.07 15.46 3.62
CA MET A 73 0.68 16.54 2.97
C MET A 73 1.31 17.47 4.02
N LYS A 74 2.03 18.50 3.57
CA LYS A 74 2.69 19.47 4.49
C LYS A 74 1.70 20.13 5.45
N ASP A 75 0.48 20.40 5.00
CA ASP A 75 -0.63 20.96 5.78
C ASP A 75 -1.40 19.93 6.63
N GLY A 76 -1.00 18.66 6.60
CA GLY A 76 -1.53 17.59 7.43
C GLY A 76 -2.30 16.51 6.66
N ASP A 77 -3.07 15.72 7.40
CA ASP A 77 -3.96 14.69 6.85
C ASP A 77 -5.29 15.35 6.45
N ILE A 78 -5.55 15.38 5.15
CA ILE A 78 -6.74 16.05 4.58
C ILE A 78 -8.06 15.43 5.08
N ILE A 79 -8.07 14.12 5.37
CA ILE A 79 -9.26 13.44 5.88
C ILE A 79 -9.51 13.85 7.31
N LEU A 80 -8.52 13.82 8.17
CA LEU A 80 -8.67 14.24 9.55
C LEU A 80 -9.00 15.72 9.68
N LYS A 81 -8.37 16.57 8.87
CA LYS A 81 -8.63 18.01 8.86
C LYS A 81 -10.10 18.36 8.56
N ASN A 82 -10.73 17.62 7.63
CA ASN A 82 -12.08 17.94 7.16
C ASN A 82 -13.19 17.07 7.78
N LEU A 83 -12.84 15.89 8.30
CA LEU A 83 -13.82 14.87 8.68
C LEU A 83 -13.73 14.42 10.14
N SER A 84 -12.77 14.89 10.98
CA SER A 84 -12.65 14.42 12.37
C SER A 84 -13.96 14.61 13.16
N GLU A 85 -14.59 15.77 13.08
CA GLU A 85 -15.88 16.04 13.75
C GLU A 85 -17.00 15.11 13.24
N THR A 86 -17.06 14.90 11.91
CA THR A 86 -18.05 13.99 11.32
C THR A 86 -17.81 12.54 11.74
N ILE A 87 -16.56 12.09 11.77
CA ILE A 87 -16.17 10.76 12.24
C ILE A 87 -16.61 10.58 13.70
N ILE A 88 -16.36 11.58 14.57
CA ILE A 88 -16.76 11.57 15.96
C ILE A 88 -18.29 11.58 16.10
N LYS A 89 -18.99 12.43 15.34
CA LYS A 89 -20.46 12.50 15.33
C LYS A 89 -21.11 11.15 15.01
N PHE A 90 -20.55 10.41 14.05
CA PHE A 90 -21.10 9.12 13.61
C PHE A 90 -20.32 7.90 14.16
N LYS A 91 -19.55 8.05 15.24
CA LYS A 91 -18.69 6.98 15.80
C LYS A 91 -19.42 5.68 16.11
N LYS A 92 -20.69 5.74 16.54
CA LYS A 92 -21.52 4.54 16.82
C LYS A 92 -21.78 3.69 15.58
N ASN A 93 -21.72 4.26 14.38
CA ASN A 93 -21.94 3.55 13.12
C ASN A 93 -20.67 2.88 12.60
N ILE A 94 -19.49 3.40 12.98
CA ILE A 94 -18.20 2.95 12.46
C ILE A 94 -17.77 1.69 13.20
N LYS A 95 -17.73 0.56 12.48
CA LYS A 95 -17.28 -0.73 12.99
C LYS A 95 -15.78 -0.96 12.75
N TRP A 96 -15.20 -0.32 11.74
CA TRP A 96 -13.80 -0.43 11.39
C TRP A 96 -13.32 0.82 10.65
N TYR A 97 -12.16 1.33 11.03
CA TYR A 97 -11.51 2.46 10.37
C TYR A 97 -10.04 2.13 10.14
N GLY A 98 -9.65 1.92 8.89
CA GLY A 98 -8.27 1.65 8.49
C GLY A 98 -7.53 2.90 8.03
N TYR A 99 -6.25 3.01 8.39
CA TYR A 99 -5.35 4.03 7.87
C TYR A 99 -4.10 3.39 7.27
N PHE A 100 -3.81 3.69 6.00
CA PHE A 100 -2.57 3.29 5.35
C PHE A 100 -1.45 4.24 5.74
N SER A 101 -0.58 3.79 6.61
CA SER A 101 0.67 4.43 6.94
C SER A 101 1.82 3.85 6.10
N SER A 102 3.05 4.09 6.52
CA SER A 102 4.25 3.62 5.83
C SER A 102 5.32 3.22 6.84
N THR A 103 6.11 2.21 6.49
CA THR A 103 7.31 1.84 7.26
C THR A 103 8.38 2.94 7.32
N SER A 104 8.23 4.03 6.56
CA SER A 104 9.09 5.22 6.66
C SER A 104 9.01 5.92 8.02
N VAL A 105 7.98 5.65 8.83
CA VAL A 105 7.82 6.19 10.19
C VAL A 105 8.94 5.72 11.14
N TYR A 106 9.54 4.56 10.87
CA TYR A 106 10.64 4.05 11.69
C TYR A 106 11.93 4.86 11.53
N GLY A 107 12.20 5.39 10.32
CA GLY A 107 13.49 6.00 9.98
C GLY A 107 14.59 4.96 9.76
N ASN A 108 15.84 5.35 10.01
CA ASN A 108 17.02 4.49 9.84
C ASN A 108 17.34 3.71 11.12
N HIS A 109 17.48 2.40 10.98
CA HIS A 109 17.90 1.47 12.03
C HIS A 109 19.15 0.65 11.67
N SER A 110 19.94 1.16 10.70
CA SER A 110 21.22 0.53 10.27
C SER A 110 21.07 -0.95 9.90
N GLY A 111 19.97 -1.29 9.21
CA GLY A 111 19.68 -2.65 8.78
C GLY A 111 19.14 -3.59 9.87
N ARG A 112 18.95 -3.13 11.11
CA ARG A 112 18.35 -3.94 12.19
C ARG A 112 16.87 -4.18 11.93
N TRP A 113 16.35 -5.23 12.57
CA TRP A 113 14.92 -5.51 12.59
C TRP A 113 14.17 -4.48 13.42
N VAL A 114 12.99 -4.09 12.90
CA VAL A 114 12.02 -3.23 13.58
C VAL A 114 10.65 -3.90 13.58
N ASP A 115 9.89 -3.68 14.63
CA ASP A 115 8.51 -4.10 14.80
C ASP A 115 7.63 -2.92 15.25
N GLU A 116 6.36 -3.17 15.54
CA GLU A 116 5.40 -2.15 15.91
C GLU A 116 5.71 -1.45 17.24
N ASN A 117 6.52 -2.07 18.13
CA ASN A 117 6.97 -1.52 19.41
C ASN A 117 8.24 -0.66 19.25
N THR A 118 8.91 -0.76 18.12
CA THR A 118 10.14 -0.01 17.86
C THR A 118 9.88 1.50 17.79
N SER A 119 10.71 2.29 18.47
CA SER A 119 10.62 3.74 18.50
C SER A 119 10.66 4.36 17.11
N LEU A 120 9.77 5.32 16.85
CA LEU A 120 9.66 6.00 15.57
C LEU A 120 10.59 7.21 15.50
N ASN A 121 11.58 7.17 14.60
CA ASN A 121 12.56 8.25 14.41
C ASN A 121 12.74 8.62 12.93
N PRO A 122 11.69 9.06 12.22
CA PRO A 122 11.79 9.45 10.83
C PRO A 122 12.59 10.75 10.68
N LYS A 123 13.57 10.76 9.78
CA LYS A 123 14.35 11.98 9.45
C LYS A 123 13.77 12.70 8.24
N ASN A 124 13.25 11.97 7.27
CA ASN A 124 12.67 12.54 6.06
C ASN A 124 11.24 13.09 6.31
N LEU A 125 10.83 14.07 5.51
CA LEU A 125 9.53 14.75 5.64
C LEU A 125 8.36 13.77 5.55
N ARG A 126 8.41 12.83 4.60
CA ARG A 126 7.34 11.83 4.41
C ARG A 126 7.10 11.01 5.67
N GLY A 127 8.15 10.50 6.30
CA GLY A 127 8.06 9.73 7.53
C GLY A 127 7.54 10.58 8.70
N LYS A 128 7.99 11.83 8.83
CA LYS A 128 7.52 12.76 9.87
C LYS A 128 6.02 13.03 9.74
N LEU A 129 5.53 13.29 8.53
CA LEU A 129 4.12 13.53 8.27
C LEU A 129 3.27 12.28 8.56
N ARG A 130 3.75 11.09 8.16
CA ARG A 130 3.08 9.82 8.47
C ARG A 130 3.03 9.56 9.97
N LYS A 131 4.12 9.76 10.71
CA LYS A 131 4.14 9.65 12.18
C LYS A 131 3.11 10.59 12.82
N LYS A 132 3.05 11.85 12.40
CA LYS A 132 2.05 12.81 12.89
C LYS A 132 0.61 12.34 12.63
N SER A 133 0.34 11.84 11.43
CA SER A 133 -0.97 11.32 11.05
C SER A 133 -1.34 10.06 11.85
N GLU A 134 -0.41 9.11 12.09
CA GLU A 134 -0.66 7.95 12.97
C GLU A 134 -1.10 8.39 14.36
N ILE A 135 -0.39 9.35 14.97
CA ILE A 135 -0.74 9.88 16.31
C ILE A 135 -2.15 10.48 16.32
N GLN A 136 -2.51 11.22 15.27
CA GLN A 136 -3.85 11.81 15.16
C GLN A 136 -4.96 10.75 15.02
N HIS A 137 -4.73 9.70 14.20
CA HIS A 137 -5.67 8.59 14.08
C HIS A 137 -5.81 7.81 15.39
N LEU A 138 -4.72 7.54 16.10
CA LEU A 138 -4.76 6.87 17.41
C LEU A 138 -5.47 7.71 18.48
N LYS A 139 -5.43 9.04 18.39
CA LYS A 139 -6.23 9.92 19.27
C LYS A 139 -7.73 9.70 19.05
N LEU A 140 -8.19 9.48 17.81
CA LEU A 140 -9.60 9.15 17.56
C LEU A 140 -10.02 7.87 18.29
N HIS A 141 -9.13 6.86 18.32
CA HIS A 141 -9.39 5.65 19.09
C HIS A 141 -9.41 5.92 20.59
N LYS A 142 -8.35 6.54 21.12
CA LYS A 142 -8.16 6.73 22.57
C LYS A 142 -9.24 7.62 23.20
N LEU A 143 -9.66 8.68 22.51
CA LEU A 143 -10.59 9.68 23.08
C LEU A 143 -12.05 9.39 22.74
N TYR A 144 -12.33 8.72 21.64
CA TYR A 144 -13.69 8.57 21.13
C TYR A 144 -14.10 7.12 20.87
N ASN A 145 -13.22 6.14 21.17
CA ASN A 145 -13.44 4.71 20.95
C ASN A 145 -13.75 4.34 19.50
N ILE A 146 -13.21 5.11 18.53
CA ILE A 146 -13.31 4.75 17.12
C ILE A 146 -12.39 3.57 16.85
N PRO A 147 -12.86 2.49 16.19
CA PRO A 147 -12.06 1.26 15.97
C PRO A 147 -11.01 1.45 14.87
N VAL A 148 -10.00 2.26 15.17
CA VAL A 148 -8.89 2.59 14.28
C VAL A 148 -7.90 1.44 14.18
N HIS A 149 -7.45 1.16 12.96
CA HIS A 149 -6.37 0.23 12.63
C HIS A 149 -5.34 0.95 11.77
N ILE A 150 -4.06 0.84 12.10
CA ILE A 150 -2.98 1.45 11.33
C ILE A 150 -2.19 0.36 10.62
N PHE A 151 -2.00 0.53 9.31
CA PHE A 151 -1.24 -0.40 8.47
C PHE A 151 0.01 0.28 7.92
N ARG A 152 1.19 -0.09 8.43
CA ARG A 152 2.48 0.38 7.96
C ARG A 152 2.93 -0.44 6.77
N LEU A 153 2.82 0.16 5.58
CA LEU A 153 3.15 -0.48 4.31
C LEU A 153 4.58 -0.12 3.87
N PRO A 154 5.38 -1.08 3.43
CA PRO A 154 6.70 -0.87 2.82
C PRO A 154 6.58 -0.55 1.34
N GLY A 155 7.56 -0.95 0.52
CA GLY A 155 7.51 -0.88 -0.93
C GLY A 155 6.44 -1.81 -1.50
N ILE A 156 5.36 -1.25 -2.05
CA ILE A 156 4.26 -2.00 -2.65
C ILE A 156 4.61 -2.35 -4.09
N TYR A 157 4.43 -3.62 -4.47
CA TYR A 157 4.58 -4.08 -5.84
C TYR A 157 3.42 -5.01 -6.26
N GLY A 158 3.30 -5.26 -7.57
CA GLY A 158 2.27 -6.10 -8.18
C GLY A 158 2.10 -5.77 -9.66
N PRO A 159 1.03 -6.23 -10.33
CA PRO A 159 0.78 -5.97 -11.75
C PRO A 159 0.78 -4.47 -12.08
N GLY A 160 1.51 -4.06 -13.11
CA GLY A 160 1.67 -2.68 -13.54
C GLY A 160 2.49 -1.79 -12.58
N ARG A 161 3.05 -2.37 -11.51
CA ARG A 161 3.85 -1.68 -10.51
C ARG A 161 4.98 -2.58 -9.98
N SER A 162 5.87 -2.99 -10.85
CA SER A 162 6.97 -3.87 -10.49
C SER A 162 8.30 -3.41 -11.07
N ILE A 163 9.35 -4.17 -10.82
CA ILE A 163 10.65 -3.97 -11.42
C ILE A 163 10.62 -4.20 -12.94
N PHE A 164 9.70 -5.04 -13.42
CA PHE A 164 9.59 -5.38 -14.84
C PHE A 164 9.23 -4.16 -15.70
N GLU A 165 8.33 -3.29 -15.23
CA GLU A 165 7.98 -2.05 -15.93
C GLU A 165 9.22 -1.15 -16.11
N ARG A 166 10.08 -1.08 -15.10
CA ARG A 166 11.31 -0.31 -15.17
C ARG A 166 12.32 -0.90 -16.17
N LEU A 167 12.47 -2.23 -16.15
CA LEU A 167 13.39 -2.93 -17.05
C LEU A 167 12.94 -2.90 -18.52
N LYS A 168 11.63 -2.90 -18.77
CA LYS A 168 11.06 -2.72 -20.12
C LYS A 168 11.35 -1.33 -20.70
N LEU A 169 11.42 -0.28 -19.87
CA LEU A 169 11.72 1.10 -20.27
C LEU A 169 13.22 1.38 -20.48
N ASP A 170 14.01 0.35 -20.77
CA ASP A 170 15.48 0.42 -21.00
C ASP A 170 16.31 0.98 -19.84
N LYS A 171 15.72 1.12 -18.65
CA LYS A 171 16.42 1.53 -17.44
C LYS A 171 17.10 0.32 -16.77
N LYS A 172 18.04 -0.29 -17.48
CA LYS A 172 18.78 -1.50 -17.07
C LYS A 172 19.87 -1.18 -16.05
N ILE A 173 19.54 -0.40 -15.02
CA ILE A 173 20.48 0.05 -13.99
C ILE A 173 20.11 -0.60 -12.65
N GLN A 174 21.12 -1.14 -11.96
CA GLN A 174 21.01 -1.56 -10.56
C GLN A 174 21.89 -0.67 -9.66
N ILE A 175 21.35 -0.29 -8.50
CA ILE A 175 22.09 0.52 -7.53
C ILE A 175 22.65 -0.41 -6.47
N ILE A 176 23.96 -0.40 -6.31
CA ILE A 176 24.67 -1.19 -5.32
C ILE A 176 24.88 -0.36 -4.06
N LYS A 177 24.27 -0.82 -2.96
CA LYS A 177 24.51 -0.33 -1.61
C LYS A 177 24.54 -1.51 -0.65
N LYS A 178 25.71 -2.08 -0.43
CA LYS A 178 25.90 -3.27 0.42
C LYS A 178 25.28 -3.09 1.80
N GLY A 179 24.62 -4.13 2.29
CA GLY A 179 24.00 -4.12 3.63
C GLY A 179 22.79 -3.21 3.78
N HIS A 180 22.22 -2.69 2.68
CA HIS A 180 21.03 -1.86 2.70
C HIS A 180 19.78 -2.66 2.29
N PHE A 181 18.84 -2.81 3.21
CA PHE A 181 17.66 -3.65 3.05
C PHE A 181 16.38 -2.85 2.84
N PHE A 182 15.51 -3.37 2.00
CA PHE A 182 14.15 -2.90 1.78
C PHE A 182 13.17 -4.04 2.06
N SER A 183 12.17 -3.80 2.91
CA SER A 183 10.99 -4.65 3.00
C SER A 183 10.02 -4.31 1.88
N ARG A 184 9.21 -5.29 1.46
CA ARG A 184 8.25 -5.16 0.36
C ARG A 184 6.96 -5.88 0.70
N ILE A 185 5.95 -5.66 -0.12
CA ILE A 185 4.68 -6.39 -0.03
C ILE A 185 4.01 -6.44 -1.39
N HIS A 186 3.49 -7.60 -1.76
CA HIS A 186 2.64 -7.74 -2.93
C HIS A 186 1.26 -7.15 -2.65
N VAL A 187 0.64 -6.54 -3.66
CA VAL A 187 -0.66 -5.87 -3.48
C VAL A 187 -1.79 -6.81 -3.11
N ASP A 188 -1.78 -8.07 -3.60
CA ASP A 188 -2.77 -9.09 -3.20
C ASP A 188 -2.68 -9.42 -1.72
N ASP A 189 -1.46 -9.46 -1.17
CA ASP A 189 -1.23 -9.71 0.25
C ASP A 189 -1.70 -8.54 1.13
N ILE A 190 -1.61 -7.30 0.63
CA ILE A 190 -2.25 -6.16 1.29
C ILE A 190 -3.77 -6.35 1.30
N ALA A 191 -4.35 -6.72 0.17
CA ALA A 191 -5.79 -6.88 0.04
C ALA A 191 -6.33 -7.95 0.99
N ASP A 192 -5.64 -9.10 1.09
CA ASP A 192 -6.00 -10.16 2.03
C ASP A 192 -5.85 -9.71 3.49
N ALA A 193 -4.76 -9.02 3.85
CA ALA A 193 -4.54 -8.50 5.20
C ALA A 193 -5.65 -7.54 5.63
N ILE A 194 -6.07 -6.63 4.75
CA ILE A 194 -7.16 -5.69 5.01
C ILE A 194 -8.49 -6.41 5.16
N ASN A 195 -8.78 -7.38 4.29
CA ASN A 195 -9.99 -8.19 4.39
C ASN A 195 -10.05 -8.99 5.70
N LYS A 196 -8.95 -9.59 6.14
CA LYS A 196 -8.84 -10.27 7.43
C LYS A 196 -9.03 -9.29 8.61
N SER A 197 -8.44 -8.09 8.54
CA SER A 197 -8.63 -7.07 9.57
C SER A 197 -10.07 -6.58 9.69
N MET A 198 -10.80 -6.47 8.57
CA MET A 198 -12.23 -6.13 8.59
C MET A 198 -13.11 -7.24 9.18
N LYS A 199 -12.67 -8.50 9.10
CA LYS A 199 -13.36 -9.66 9.71
C LYS A 199 -13.01 -9.83 11.18
N LYS A 200 -11.75 -9.60 11.56
CA LYS A 200 -11.25 -9.68 12.94
C LYS A 200 -10.83 -8.30 13.42
N ILE A 201 -11.79 -7.55 13.94
CA ILE A 201 -11.62 -6.16 14.36
C ILE A 201 -10.83 -6.12 15.68
N THR A 202 -9.69 -5.41 15.65
CA THR A 202 -8.76 -5.24 16.79
C THR A 202 -8.47 -3.75 16.97
N PRO A 203 -9.35 -3.00 17.67
CA PRO A 203 -9.27 -1.54 17.73
C PRO A 203 -7.97 -1.03 18.37
N GLY A 204 -7.38 0.00 17.79
CA GLY A 204 -6.15 0.62 18.28
C GLY A 204 -4.88 -0.05 17.80
N GLU A 205 -4.97 -1.21 17.09
CA GLU A 205 -3.82 -1.96 16.66
C GLU A 205 -3.09 -1.32 15.47
N ILE A 206 -1.76 -1.46 15.52
CA ILE A 206 -0.84 -1.10 14.45
C ILE A 206 -0.25 -2.39 13.89
N PHE A 207 -0.21 -2.53 12.57
CA PHE A 207 0.33 -3.69 11.87
C PHE A 207 1.34 -3.31 10.80
N ASN A 208 2.48 -3.98 10.78
CA ASN A 208 3.37 -4.00 9.62
C ASN A 208 2.86 -5.04 8.62
N ILE A 209 2.51 -4.60 7.40
CA ILE A 209 2.14 -5.53 6.32
C ILE A 209 3.32 -5.60 5.36
N CYS A 210 4.16 -6.62 5.49
CA CYS A 210 5.31 -6.89 4.63
C CYS A 210 5.49 -8.39 4.41
N ASP A 211 6.26 -8.74 3.36
CA ASP A 211 6.71 -10.11 3.13
C ASP A 211 7.73 -10.56 4.18
N ASP A 212 8.19 -11.83 4.07
CA ASP A 212 9.13 -12.43 5.02
C ASP A 212 10.60 -12.18 4.67
N MET A 213 10.88 -11.55 3.50
CA MET A 213 12.24 -11.46 2.97
C MET A 213 12.67 -10.03 2.63
N PRO A 214 13.07 -9.22 3.63
CA PRO A 214 13.76 -7.97 3.36
C PRO A 214 15.03 -8.23 2.55
N SER A 215 15.24 -7.48 1.45
CA SER A 215 16.33 -7.75 0.51
C SER A 215 16.94 -6.47 -0.04
N GLN A 216 18.17 -6.57 -0.55
CA GLN A 216 18.86 -5.48 -1.19
C GLN A 216 18.22 -5.16 -2.55
N SER A 217 18.38 -3.93 -3.03
CA SER A 217 17.73 -3.48 -4.27
C SER A 217 18.30 -4.20 -5.51
N ASP A 218 19.60 -4.41 -5.53
CA ASP A 218 20.28 -5.09 -6.65
C ASP A 218 19.90 -6.57 -6.77
N GLU A 219 19.64 -7.27 -5.66
CA GLU A 219 19.17 -8.66 -5.68
C GLU A 219 17.86 -8.81 -6.47
N ILE A 220 16.93 -7.85 -6.28
CA ILE A 220 15.65 -7.83 -6.98
C ILE A 220 15.84 -7.58 -8.48
N VAL A 221 16.70 -6.62 -8.83
CA VAL A 221 17.00 -6.30 -10.22
C VAL A 221 17.66 -7.49 -10.93
N LYS A 222 18.64 -8.12 -10.29
CA LYS A 222 19.30 -9.33 -10.83
C LYS A 222 18.32 -10.47 -11.05
N TYR A 223 17.43 -10.71 -10.07
CA TYR A 223 16.42 -11.77 -10.18
C TYR A 223 15.43 -11.52 -11.31
N ALA A 224 14.90 -10.30 -11.40
CA ALA A 224 13.96 -9.93 -12.46
C ALA A 224 14.61 -9.97 -13.86
N ALA A 225 15.86 -9.53 -13.96
CA ALA A 225 16.62 -9.59 -15.22
C ALA A 225 16.87 -11.03 -15.68
N LYS A 226 17.15 -11.93 -14.74
CA LYS A 226 17.26 -13.37 -15.05
C LYS A 226 15.96 -13.91 -15.63
N LEU A 227 14.81 -13.59 -15.04
CA LEU A 227 13.49 -14.00 -15.55
C LEU A 227 13.22 -13.46 -16.95
N MET A 228 13.63 -12.22 -17.24
CA MET A 228 13.45 -11.56 -18.54
C MET A 228 14.56 -11.90 -19.56
N ASN A 229 15.53 -12.74 -19.20
CA ASN A 229 16.71 -13.04 -20.02
C ASN A 229 17.51 -11.79 -20.44
N ILE A 230 17.57 -10.78 -19.56
CA ILE A 230 18.37 -9.56 -19.78
C ILE A 230 19.78 -9.80 -19.28
N LYS A 231 20.75 -9.78 -20.20
CA LYS A 231 22.17 -10.08 -19.90
C LYS A 231 22.94 -8.86 -19.37
N ASN A 232 22.66 -7.67 -19.91
CA ASN A 232 23.42 -6.47 -19.61
C ASN A 232 22.66 -5.54 -18.66
N ILE A 233 23.10 -5.51 -17.39
CA ILE A 233 22.61 -4.57 -16.38
C ILE A 233 23.78 -3.75 -15.89
N GLU A 234 23.69 -2.44 -16.05
CA GLU A 234 24.68 -1.52 -15.51
C GLU A 234 24.61 -1.48 -14.00
N SER A 235 25.74 -1.67 -13.33
CA SER A 235 25.85 -1.52 -11.86
C SER A 235 26.43 -0.16 -11.53
N ILE A 236 25.70 0.63 -10.77
CA ILE A 236 26.17 1.93 -10.27
C ILE A 236 26.27 1.92 -8.75
N ASN A 237 27.27 2.61 -8.22
CA ASN A 237 27.37 2.79 -6.77
C ASN A 237 26.31 3.78 -6.28
N PHE A 238 25.84 3.65 -5.04
CA PHE A 238 24.92 4.61 -4.42
C PHE A 238 25.45 6.05 -4.42
N ASN A 239 26.76 6.25 -4.44
CA ASN A 239 27.40 7.58 -4.48
C ASN A 239 27.49 8.17 -5.90
N ASP A 240 27.07 7.45 -6.94
CA ASP A 240 27.10 7.91 -8.32
C ASP A 240 26.30 9.21 -8.50
N SER A 241 26.90 10.22 -9.16
CA SER A 241 26.32 11.55 -9.36
C SER A 241 25.02 11.54 -10.19
N ARG A 242 24.82 10.53 -11.02
CA ARG A 242 23.61 10.36 -11.85
C ARG A 242 22.34 10.06 -11.02
N LEU A 243 22.49 9.68 -9.74
CA LEU A 243 21.35 9.43 -8.87
C LEU A 243 20.73 10.74 -8.38
N ASN A 244 19.47 10.96 -8.74
CA ASN A 244 18.70 12.11 -8.29
C ASN A 244 18.36 12.02 -6.78
N GLU A 245 18.07 13.17 -6.18
CA GLU A 245 17.74 13.29 -4.74
C GLU A 245 16.59 12.39 -4.30
N LYS A 246 15.55 12.26 -5.14
CA LYS A 246 14.41 11.40 -4.85
C LYS A 246 14.85 9.95 -4.68
N THR A 247 15.67 9.43 -5.56
CA THR A 247 16.24 8.08 -5.46
C THR A 247 17.12 7.94 -4.21
N ARG A 248 18.03 8.91 -3.97
CA ARG A 248 18.88 8.91 -2.78
C ARG A 248 18.06 8.89 -1.49
N SER A 249 16.94 9.63 -1.43
CA SER A 249 16.09 9.69 -0.25
C SER A 249 15.51 8.33 0.18
N PHE A 250 15.30 7.39 -0.75
CA PHE A 250 14.87 6.03 -0.42
C PHE A 250 15.97 5.19 0.25
N TYR A 251 17.24 5.54 0.03
CA TYR A 251 18.38 4.84 0.61
C TYR A 251 18.87 5.48 1.93
N LEU A 252 18.16 6.47 2.47
CA LEU A 252 18.52 7.07 3.79
C LEU A 252 18.10 6.15 4.95
N ASP A 253 17.04 5.40 4.78
CA ASP A 253 16.43 4.59 5.84
C ASP A 253 16.71 3.10 5.61
N ASN A 254 17.65 2.52 6.34
CA ASN A 254 17.99 1.11 6.29
C ASN A 254 17.39 0.36 7.49
N LYS A 255 16.51 -0.61 7.22
CA LYS A 255 15.86 -1.45 8.24
C LYS A 255 15.24 -2.69 7.64
N ARG A 256 15.05 -3.72 8.47
CA ARG A 256 14.23 -4.90 8.15
C ARG A 256 12.95 -4.83 8.97
N VAL A 257 11.80 -5.02 8.36
CA VAL A 257 10.50 -4.88 9.02
C VAL A 257 9.91 -6.25 9.33
N SER A 258 9.53 -6.46 10.59
CA SER A 258 8.90 -7.71 11.06
C SER A 258 7.38 -7.65 10.86
N ASN A 259 6.78 -8.74 10.37
CA ASN A 259 5.34 -8.95 10.24
C ASN A 259 4.78 -9.96 11.24
N LYS A 260 5.54 -10.31 12.28
CA LYS A 260 5.15 -11.34 13.26
C LYS A 260 3.83 -11.02 13.95
N LYS A 261 3.60 -9.74 14.27
CA LYS A 261 2.40 -9.30 14.98
C LYS A 261 1.13 -9.55 14.17
N ILE A 262 1.08 -9.12 12.91
CA ILE A 262 -0.10 -9.32 12.06
C ILE A 262 -0.37 -10.81 11.83
N LYS A 263 0.67 -11.62 11.63
CA LYS A 263 0.54 -13.08 11.51
C LYS A 263 -0.15 -13.69 12.74
N LYS A 264 0.30 -13.31 13.94
CA LYS A 264 -0.26 -13.81 15.20
C LYS A 264 -1.67 -13.33 15.47
N ILE A 265 -1.94 -12.03 15.27
CA ILE A 265 -3.21 -11.42 15.68
C ILE A 265 -4.31 -11.69 14.65
N LEU A 266 -4.03 -11.54 13.35
CA LEU A 266 -5.02 -11.69 12.30
C LEU A 266 -5.02 -13.08 11.63
N ASP A 267 -4.17 -14.00 12.10
CA ASP A 267 -3.95 -15.28 11.42
C ASP A 267 -3.66 -15.10 9.92
N TRP A 268 -2.81 -14.11 9.62
CA TRP A 268 -2.48 -13.72 8.26
C TRP A 268 -1.09 -14.24 7.88
N THR A 269 -0.98 -14.79 6.70
CA THR A 269 0.31 -15.17 6.11
C THR A 269 0.33 -14.68 4.67
N PRO A 270 1.38 -13.96 4.23
CA PRO A 270 1.45 -13.50 2.85
C PRO A 270 1.54 -14.70 1.90
N LYS A 271 0.75 -14.67 0.83
CA LYS A 271 0.83 -15.63 -0.28
C LYS A 271 2.21 -15.55 -0.94
N PHE A 272 2.70 -14.34 -1.15
CA PHE A 272 4.02 -14.08 -1.71
C PHE A 272 5.01 -13.79 -0.59
N ARG A 273 5.42 -14.85 0.13
CA ARG A 273 6.31 -14.76 1.30
C ARG A 273 7.69 -14.16 0.98
N THR A 274 8.09 -14.18 -0.28
CA THR A 274 9.34 -13.60 -0.77
C THR A 274 9.10 -12.82 -2.06
N TYR A 275 9.95 -11.83 -2.33
CA TYR A 275 9.89 -11.12 -3.59
C TYR A 275 10.07 -12.06 -4.80
N LYS A 276 10.77 -13.18 -4.65
CA LYS A 276 10.95 -14.17 -5.72
C LYS A 276 9.61 -14.76 -6.15
N LEU A 277 8.84 -15.28 -5.19
CA LEU A 277 7.50 -15.83 -5.47
C LEU A 277 6.58 -14.79 -6.14
N GLY A 278 6.65 -13.54 -5.66
CA GLY A 278 5.85 -12.46 -6.25
C GLY A 278 6.29 -12.11 -7.68
N LEU A 279 7.59 -12.06 -7.94
CA LEU A 279 8.12 -11.79 -9.28
C LEU A 279 7.87 -12.96 -10.25
N ASP A 280 7.99 -14.20 -9.80
CA ASP A 280 7.65 -15.38 -10.63
C ASP A 280 6.18 -15.33 -11.08
N ASN A 281 5.28 -15.02 -10.15
CA ASN A 281 3.87 -14.85 -10.48
C ASN A 281 3.63 -13.73 -11.48
N LEU A 282 4.24 -12.56 -11.27
CA LEU A 282 4.11 -11.42 -12.18
C LEU A 282 4.70 -11.70 -13.57
N PHE A 283 5.81 -12.41 -13.64
CA PHE A 283 6.43 -12.79 -14.92
C PHE A 283 5.52 -13.73 -15.71
N ASN A 284 4.92 -14.73 -15.06
CA ASN A 284 3.96 -15.65 -15.69
C ASN A 284 2.71 -14.90 -16.21
N LEU A 285 2.19 -13.91 -15.45
CA LEU A 285 1.08 -13.09 -15.92
C LEU A 285 1.44 -12.29 -17.18
N LEU A 286 2.64 -11.69 -17.23
CA LEU A 286 3.13 -10.94 -18.39
C LEU A 286 3.34 -11.85 -19.63
N SER A 287 3.81 -13.06 -19.43
CA SER A 287 4.02 -14.03 -20.52
C SER A 287 2.68 -14.48 -21.12
N ASN A 288 1.67 -14.72 -20.30
CA ASN A 288 0.33 -15.11 -20.74
C ASN A 288 -0.40 -13.98 -21.49
N GLU A 289 -0.23 -12.72 -21.07
CA GLU A 289 -0.79 -11.56 -21.79
C GLU A 289 -0.18 -11.41 -23.19
N ASN A 290 1.13 -11.62 -23.34
CA ASN A 290 1.81 -11.56 -24.63
C ASN A 290 1.38 -12.71 -25.56
N SER A 291 1.13 -13.90 -25.04
CA SER A 291 0.66 -15.06 -25.82
C SER A 291 -0.77 -14.87 -26.31
N SER A 292 -1.64 -14.26 -25.51
CA SER A 292 -3.04 -13.99 -25.87
C SER A 292 -3.18 -12.88 -26.91
N THR A 293 -2.29 -11.88 -26.90
CA THR A 293 -2.27 -10.82 -27.93
C THR A 293 -1.75 -11.35 -29.26
N ASN A 294 -0.75 -12.21 -29.28
CA ASN A 294 -0.25 -12.82 -30.53
C ASN A 294 -1.25 -13.77 -31.19
N SER A 295 -2.06 -14.51 -30.41
CA SER A 295 -3.09 -15.39 -30.96
C SER A 295 -4.30 -14.64 -31.54
N SER A 296 -4.53 -13.39 -31.16
CA SER A 296 -5.59 -12.55 -31.73
C SER A 296 -5.21 -11.90 -33.08
N PHE A 297 -3.91 -11.77 -33.36
CA PHE A 297 -3.42 -11.27 -34.67
C PHE A 297 -3.39 -12.35 -35.75
N ILE A 298 -3.25 -13.64 -35.38
CA ILE A 298 -3.21 -14.75 -36.34
C ILE A 298 -4.63 -15.16 -36.82
N LYS A 299 -5.69 -14.75 -36.12
CA LYS A 299 -7.10 -15.06 -36.51
C LYS A 299 -7.76 -13.97 -37.38
N LYS A 300 -7.02 -12.97 -37.85
CA LYS A 300 -7.53 -11.88 -38.71
C LYS A 300 -6.86 -11.81 -40.08
N ASN A 301 -6.14 -12.86 -40.49
CA ASN A 301 -5.64 -12.99 -41.87
C ASN A 301 -6.28 -14.22 -42.53
#